data_876a1dca3cdeaa6f7e570ef6d3cb2869
#
_entry.id   876a1dca3cdeaa6f7e570ef6d3cb2869
#
_cell.length_a   1.000
_cell.length_b   1.000
_cell.length_c   1.000
_cell.angle_alpha   90.00
_cell.angle_beta   90.00
_cell.angle_gamma   90.00
#
_symmetry.space_group_name_H-M   'P 1'
#
loop_
_entity.id
_entity.type
_entity.pdbx_description
1 polymer ?
#
loop_
_entity_poly.entity_id
_entity_poly.type
_entity_poly.pdbx_seq_one_letter_code
_entity_poly.pdbx_strand_id
1 'polypeptide(L)'
;PLSNPQLWSCDHPYLYTAVVSLYRNDGTLADRVSEQFGVRTFEFSPQFGLKLNGEKVILKGIANHHTLGSLGAAAYPRAIEKRIKLLKSFGFNHIRCSHNPYSEDLYRLCDKYGIIVIDELYDKWLQQYAGGRTPWTNLWQHDIPEWVKRDRNHPSVALWSLGNELQTYTNLPFNDWGVTAYRLQRELVKRYDPTRLTTVAMHPRGRSEETDSLPCDLAKITDIQAYNYRYAYFPGDGRRFPYMIFYQSEANLPMMGPNYFGMDLNKVVGLAYWGMIDYLGESMGWPAKGWFNGVFDISLQPKPMAYFVKSMFSNEPVVHIGIVDNKSDAVVWNGVKFGGETVTDHWNRTPGSKYTLYTYTNADEVELLVNGKSMGVKKNTT
;
A
#
# COMPACT_ATOMS: atom_id res chain seq x y z
N PRO A 1 17.46 -10.80 27.60
CA PRO A 1 17.27 -9.44 27.12
C PRO A 1 18.44 -9.04 26.22
N LEU A 2 18.17 -8.36 25.11
CA LEU A 2 19.19 -7.76 24.27
C LEU A 2 19.57 -6.39 24.89
N SER A 3 20.87 -6.17 25.13
CA SER A 3 21.37 -4.88 25.61
C SER A 3 21.65 -3.99 24.39
N ASN A 4 21.03 -2.80 24.35
CA ASN A 4 21.20 -1.83 23.26
C ASN A 4 21.03 -2.45 21.85
N PRO A 5 19.83 -3.00 21.52
CA PRO A 5 19.64 -3.65 20.25
C PRO A 5 19.71 -2.65 19.08
N GLN A 6 20.25 -3.11 17.95
CA GLN A 6 20.08 -2.40 16.69
C GLN A 6 18.62 -2.50 16.25
N LEU A 7 18.01 -1.34 15.98
CA LEU A 7 16.61 -1.28 15.65
C LEU A 7 16.37 -1.51 14.15
N TRP A 8 15.35 -2.26 13.84
CA TRP A 8 14.88 -2.42 12.46
C TRP A 8 14.15 -1.16 12.01
N SER A 9 14.47 -0.67 10.81
CA SER A 9 13.76 0.43 10.15
C SER A 9 13.76 0.26 8.63
N CYS A 10 13.07 1.16 7.92
CA CYS A 10 13.05 1.13 6.45
C CYS A 10 14.44 1.32 5.84
N ASP A 11 15.30 2.13 6.45
CA ASP A 11 16.64 2.45 5.95
C ASP A 11 17.72 1.55 6.54
N HIS A 12 17.48 1.00 7.74
CA HIS A 12 18.36 0.09 8.44
C HIS A 12 17.59 -1.16 8.89
N PRO A 13 17.26 -2.09 7.98
CA PRO A 13 16.44 -3.26 8.28
C PRO A 13 17.25 -4.37 8.97
N TYR A 14 17.75 -4.09 10.16
CA TYR A 14 18.59 -5.02 10.92
C TYR A 14 17.77 -6.17 11.48
N LEU A 15 18.24 -7.40 11.25
CA LEU A 15 17.60 -8.63 11.71
C LEU A 15 18.54 -9.42 12.63
N TYR A 16 17.98 -9.95 13.70
CA TYR A 16 18.58 -10.94 14.57
C TYR A 16 18.14 -12.33 14.19
N THR A 17 18.90 -13.34 14.57
CA THR A 17 18.51 -14.75 14.44
C THR A 17 18.35 -15.35 15.83
N ALA A 18 17.16 -15.85 16.13
CA ALA A 18 16.89 -16.68 17.30
C ALA A 18 17.11 -18.15 16.92
N VAL A 19 17.92 -18.85 17.70
CA VAL A 19 18.13 -20.29 17.53
C VAL A 19 17.59 -21.01 18.75
N VAL A 20 16.62 -21.88 18.55
CA VAL A 20 16.05 -22.73 19.59
C VAL A 20 16.49 -24.17 19.32
N SER A 21 17.15 -24.78 20.31
CA SER A 21 17.63 -26.17 20.21
C SER A 21 16.96 -27.02 21.29
N LEU A 22 16.43 -28.15 20.88
CA LEU A 22 15.86 -29.16 21.76
C LEU A 22 16.87 -30.30 21.94
N TYR A 23 17.15 -30.64 23.19
CA TYR A 23 18.07 -31.73 23.52
C TYR A 23 17.30 -32.87 24.21
N ARG A 24 17.72 -34.11 23.97
CA ARG A 24 17.29 -35.29 24.70
C ARG A 24 17.91 -35.29 26.10
N ASN A 25 17.41 -36.17 26.98
CA ASN A 25 17.94 -36.31 28.33
C ASN A 25 19.42 -36.78 28.39
N ASP A 26 19.89 -37.42 27.31
CA ASP A 26 21.28 -37.88 27.16
C ASP A 26 22.22 -36.76 26.63
N GLY A 27 21.72 -35.54 26.41
CA GLY A 27 22.46 -34.40 25.90
C GLY A 27 22.56 -34.35 24.36
N THR A 28 22.00 -35.31 23.63
CA THR A 28 22.02 -35.28 22.17
C THR A 28 20.99 -34.27 21.62
N LEU A 29 21.37 -33.56 20.53
CA LEU A 29 20.47 -32.63 19.84
C LEU A 29 19.31 -33.41 19.22
N ALA A 30 18.08 -33.07 19.60
CA ALA A 30 16.86 -33.67 19.05
C ALA A 30 16.32 -32.86 17.88
N ASP A 31 16.31 -31.52 17.99
CA ASP A 31 15.80 -30.62 16.97
C ASP A 31 16.39 -29.22 17.13
N ARG A 32 16.36 -28.43 16.05
CA ARG A 32 16.81 -27.02 16.04
C ARG A 32 16.02 -26.22 15.03
N VAL A 33 15.48 -25.10 15.49
CA VAL A 33 14.76 -24.12 14.67
C VAL A 33 15.50 -22.78 14.74
N SER A 34 15.57 -22.10 13.61
CA SER A 34 16.17 -20.76 13.51
C SER A 34 15.15 -19.81 12.90
N GLU A 35 14.88 -18.69 13.58
CA GLU A 35 13.95 -17.66 13.14
C GLU A 35 14.62 -16.29 13.13
N GLN A 36 14.35 -15.51 12.09
CA GLN A 36 14.76 -14.11 12.01
C GLN A 36 13.72 -13.21 12.67
N PHE A 37 14.17 -12.20 13.37
CA PHE A 37 13.31 -11.19 13.96
C PHE A 37 14.01 -9.82 13.98
N GLY A 38 13.23 -8.74 14.03
CA GLY A 38 13.72 -7.37 14.20
C GLY A 38 13.18 -6.74 15.47
N VAL A 39 13.95 -5.82 16.05
CA VAL A 39 13.54 -5.03 17.22
C VAL A 39 13.11 -3.65 16.74
N ARG A 40 11.87 -3.24 17.01
CA ARG A 40 11.33 -1.95 16.59
C ARG A 40 10.10 -1.58 17.43
N THR A 41 9.71 -0.31 17.40
CA THR A 41 8.44 0.19 17.94
C THR A 41 7.67 0.93 16.87
N PHE A 42 6.36 0.64 16.74
CA PHE A 42 5.42 1.46 15.97
C PHE A 42 4.52 2.21 16.94
N GLU A 43 4.40 3.52 16.73
CA GLU A 43 3.52 4.40 17.49
C GLU A 43 2.55 5.09 16.55
N PHE A 44 1.27 5.03 16.87
CA PHE A 44 0.21 5.65 16.07
C PHE A 44 -0.51 6.72 16.89
N SER A 45 -0.79 7.88 16.28
CA SER A 45 -1.43 9.00 16.96
C SER A 45 -2.12 9.93 15.96
N PRO A 46 -3.25 10.55 16.34
CA PRO A 46 -3.88 11.58 15.51
C PRO A 46 -3.03 12.86 15.37
N GLN A 47 -2.03 13.05 16.23
CA GLN A 47 -1.15 14.22 16.19
C GLN A 47 -0.01 14.07 15.18
N PHE A 48 0.46 12.84 14.94
CA PHE A 48 1.61 12.62 14.07
C PHE A 48 1.45 11.44 13.09
N GLY A 49 0.30 10.76 13.05
CA GLY A 49 0.08 9.57 12.22
C GLY A 49 0.91 8.37 12.71
N LEU A 50 2.07 8.14 12.12
CA LEU A 50 2.96 7.01 12.43
C LEU A 50 4.37 7.47 12.79
N LYS A 51 4.91 6.87 13.86
CA LYS A 51 6.34 6.87 14.17
C LYS A 51 6.87 5.44 14.19
N LEU A 52 8.09 5.27 13.69
CA LEU A 52 8.89 4.07 13.79
C LEU A 52 10.14 4.39 14.62
N ASN A 53 10.30 3.72 15.74
CA ASN A 53 11.41 3.97 16.70
C ASN A 53 11.51 5.43 17.15
N GLY A 54 10.36 6.10 17.33
CA GLY A 54 10.27 7.50 17.73
C GLY A 54 10.36 8.52 16.60
N GLU A 55 10.79 8.11 15.38
CA GLU A 55 10.91 9.00 14.21
C GLU A 55 9.65 8.97 13.34
N LYS A 56 9.21 10.14 12.87
CA LYS A 56 8.06 10.25 11.95
C LYS A 56 8.33 9.49 10.66
N VAL A 57 7.40 8.60 10.30
CA VAL A 57 7.39 7.89 9.01
C VAL A 57 6.05 8.12 8.32
N ILE A 58 6.09 8.40 7.03
CA ILE A 58 4.92 8.45 6.16
C ILE A 58 4.95 7.21 5.29
N LEU A 59 3.87 6.43 5.31
CA LEU A 59 3.75 5.28 4.41
C LEU A 59 3.55 5.76 2.98
N LYS A 60 4.51 5.45 2.14
CA LYS A 60 4.56 5.70 0.70
C LYS A 60 4.42 4.36 0.00
N GLY A 61 3.18 3.93 -0.23
CA GLY A 61 2.92 2.54 -0.52
C GLY A 61 2.16 2.22 -1.78
N ILE A 62 2.06 0.93 -2.02
CA ILE A 62 1.18 0.32 -3.02
C ILE A 62 0.18 -0.63 -2.35
N ALA A 63 -1.02 -0.68 -2.91
CA ALA A 63 -2.01 -1.71 -2.71
C ALA A 63 -2.20 -2.43 -4.06
N ASN A 64 -1.72 -3.65 -4.16
CA ASN A 64 -1.78 -4.47 -5.37
C ASN A 64 -2.11 -5.92 -4.99
N HIS A 65 -2.69 -6.67 -5.92
CA HIS A 65 -2.77 -8.11 -5.76
C HIS A 65 -1.37 -8.75 -5.73
N HIS A 66 -1.24 -9.89 -5.06
CA HIS A 66 0.06 -10.56 -4.94
C HIS A 66 0.54 -11.24 -6.23
N THR A 67 -0.27 -11.25 -7.29
CA THR A 67 0.08 -11.79 -8.59
C THR A 67 1.35 -11.16 -9.18
N LEU A 68 2.14 -11.98 -9.86
CA LEU A 68 3.46 -11.63 -10.39
C LEU A 68 3.45 -11.63 -11.92
N GLY A 69 2.57 -10.84 -12.52
CA GLY A 69 2.46 -10.71 -13.96
C GLY A 69 2.11 -12.04 -14.64
N SER A 70 2.92 -12.44 -15.62
CA SER A 70 2.75 -13.71 -16.35
C SER A 70 2.97 -14.97 -15.50
N LEU A 71 3.58 -14.83 -14.32
CA LEU A 71 3.73 -15.93 -13.36
C LEU A 71 2.44 -16.21 -12.58
N GLY A 72 1.42 -15.34 -12.72
CA GLY A 72 0.16 -15.45 -11.98
C GLY A 72 0.40 -15.39 -10.47
N ALA A 73 -0.30 -16.25 -9.73
CA ALA A 73 -0.21 -16.32 -8.27
C ALA A 73 0.97 -17.19 -7.76
N ALA A 74 1.86 -17.64 -8.64
CA ALA A 74 3.03 -18.42 -8.24
C ALA A 74 4.05 -17.52 -7.51
N ALA A 75 4.22 -17.74 -6.20
CA ALA A 75 5.00 -16.90 -5.31
C ALA A 75 6.51 -17.26 -5.37
N TYR A 76 7.15 -17.00 -6.48
CA TYR A 76 8.59 -17.22 -6.63
C TYR A 76 9.39 -16.16 -5.87
N PRO A 77 10.26 -16.52 -4.90
CA PRO A 77 10.98 -15.55 -4.06
C PRO A 77 11.79 -14.52 -4.86
N ARG A 78 12.45 -14.95 -5.96
CA ARG A 78 13.22 -14.04 -6.82
C ARG A 78 12.34 -12.99 -7.53
N ALA A 79 11.12 -13.35 -7.92
CA ALA A 79 10.20 -12.41 -8.55
C ALA A 79 9.64 -11.41 -7.53
N ILE A 80 9.33 -11.89 -6.32
CA ILE A 80 8.93 -11.02 -5.20
C ILE A 80 10.08 -10.07 -4.84
N GLU A 81 11.31 -10.58 -4.73
CA GLU A 81 12.50 -9.76 -4.43
C GLU A 81 12.73 -8.68 -5.50
N LYS A 82 12.59 -9.01 -6.79
CA LYS A 82 12.66 -8.03 -7.88
C LYS A 82 11.65 -6.91 -7.68
N ARG A 83 10.38 -7.24 -7.36
CA ARG A 83 9.33 -6.26 -7.08
C ARG A 83 9.70 -5.34 -5.90
N ILE A 84 10.13 -5.92 -4.78
CA ILE A 84 10.50 -5.15 -3.58
C ILE A 84 11.66 -4.22 -3.85
N LYS A 85 12.72 -4.69 -4.52
CA LYS A 85 13.88 -3.87 -4.90
C LYS A 85 13.48 -2.72 -5.82
N LEU A 86 12.61 -2.99 -6.80
CA LEU A 86 12.08 -1.96 -7.68
C LEU A 86 11.35 -0.88 -6.87
N LEU A 87 10.41 -1.27 -6.02
CA LEU A 87 9.65 -0.33 -5.20
C LEU A 87 10.57 0.52 -4.32
N LYS A 88 11.55 -0.08 -3.65
CA LYS A 88 12.54 0.66 -2.86
C LYS A 88 13.31 1.66 -3.71
N SER A 89 13.74 1.30 -4.92
CA SER A 89 14.50 2.19 -5.82
C SER A 89 13.68 3.38 -6.35
N PHE A 90 12.35 3.32 -6.22
CA PHE A 90 11.42 4.40 -6.55
C PHE A 90 10.90 5.14 -5.30
N GLY A 91 11.47 4.89 -4.12
CA GLY A 91 11.16 5.59 -2.87
C GLY A 91 9.93 5.06 -2.10
N PHE A 92 9.38 3.93 -2.52
CA PHE A 92 8.34 3.26 -1.74
C PHE A 92 8.92 2.61 -0.48
N ASN A 93 8.17 2.66 0.60
CA ASN A 93 8.50 2.03 1.88
C ASN A 93 7.38 1.16 2.45
N HIS A 94 6.31 0.95 1.68
CA HIS A 94 5.11 0.30 2.19
C HIS A 94 4.39 -0.55 1.14
N ILE A 95 3.82 -1.68 1.60
CA ILE A 95 2.91 -2.55 0.85
C ILE A 95 1.69 -2.83 1.71
N ARG A 96 0.48 -2.63 1.17
CA ARG A 96 -0.76 -3.21 1.70
C ARG A 96 -1.08 -4.49 0.93
N CYS A 97 -1.24 -5.59 1.66
CA CYS A 97 -1.56 -6.91 1.09
C CYS A 97 -3.02 -6.98 0.68
N SER A 98 -3.36 -6.60 -0.54
CA SER A 98 -4.75 -6.53 -1.04
C SER A 98 -5.13 -7.81 -1.77
N HIS A 99 -6.20 -8.52 -1.42
CA HIS A 99 -7.01 -8.44 -0.19
C HIS A 99 -6.98 -9.81 0.47
N ASN A 100 -5.81 -10.31 0.78
CA ASN A 100 -5.53 -11.62 1.38
C ASN A 100 -4.09 -11.66 1.89
N PRO A 101 -3.76 -12.55 2.83
CA PRO A 101 -2.38 -12.79 3.24
C PRO A 101 -1.54 -13.25 2.05
N TYR A 102 -0.33 -12.71 1.92
CA TYR A 102 0.58 -13.10 0.86
C TYR A 102 1.43 -14.31 1.26
N SER A 103 2.34 -14.75 0.37
CA SER A 103 3.29 -15.80 0.70
C SER A 103 4.27 -15.35 1.79
N GLU A 104 4.74 -16.26 2.62
CA GLU A 104 5.72 -15.99 3.68
C GLU A 104 7.01 -15.33 3.12
N ASP A 105 7.39 -15.64 1.88
CA ASP A 105 8.55 -15.03 1.25
C ASP A 105 8.41 -13.52 1.07
N LEU A 106 7.18 -12.99 0.91
CA LEU A 106 6.97 -11.55 0.87
C LEU A 106 7.41 -10.91 2.19
N TYR A 107 6.92 -11.43 3.32
CA TYR A 107 7.20 -10.86 4.64
C TYR A 107 8.69 -10.95 4.97
N ARG A 108 9.32 -12.09 4.74
CA ARG A 108 10.77 -12.25 4.90
C ARG A 108 11.58 -11.26 4.06
N LEU A 109 11.16 -11.02 2.84
CA LEU A 109 11.80 -10.05 1.95
C LEU A 109 11.50 -8.60 2.35
N CYS A 110 10.29 -8.31 2.85
CA CYS A 110 9.95 -7.00 3.43
C CYS A 110 10.79 -6.73 4.69
N ASP A 111 10.98 -7.72 5.55
CA ASP A 111 11.87 -7.64 6.72
C ASP A 111 13.30 -7.32 6.28
N LYS A 112 13.81 -8.03 5.28
CA LYS A 112 15.18 -7.89 4.76
C LYS A 112 15.43 -6.53 4.10
N TYR A 113 14.45 -5.99 3.39
CA TYR A 113 14.61 -4.76 2.60
C TYR A 113 13.99 -3.52 3.24
N GLY A 114 13.39 -3.61 4.41
CA GLY A 114 12.83 -2.48 5.13
C GLY A 114 11.55 -1.93 4.48
N ILE A 115 10.62 -2.82 4.10
CA ILE A 115 9.28 -2.45 3.64
C ILE A 115 8.28 -2.68 4.76
N ILE A 116 7.53 -1.66 5.13
CA ILE A 116 6.45 -1.77 6.12
C ILE A 116 5.24 -2.43 5.46
N VAL A 117 4.64 -3.39 6.14
CA VAL A 117 3.49 -4.15 5.63
C VAL A 117 2.24 -3.86 6.47
N ILE A 118 1.14 -3.55 5.80
CA ILE A 118 -0.21 -3.71 6.36
C ILE A 118 -0.73 -5.03 5.82
N ASP A 119 -0.86 -6.00 6.73
CA ASP A 119 -1.25 -7.35 6.39
C ASP A 119 -2.77 -7.49 6.48
N GLU A 120 -3.40 -7.98 5.41
CA GLU A 120 -4.85 -8.04 5.26
C GLU A 120 -5.30 -9.48 5.05
N LEU A 121 -6.31 -9.91 5.85
CA LEU A 121 -6.79 -11.28 5.81
C LEU A 121 -7.91 -11.50 4.80
N TYR A 122 -8.93 -10.65 4.82
CA TYR A 122 -10.12 -10.80 3.98
C TYR A 122 -10.38 -9.60 3.11
N ASP A 123 -10.95 -9.84 1.91
CA ASP A 123 -11.59 -8.79 1.11
C ASP A 123 -12.99 -8.50 1.70
N LYS A 124 -13.95 -9.39 1.50
CA LYS A 124 -15.31 -9.27 2.00
C LYS A 124 -15.64 -10.38 3.01
N TRP A 125 -16.53 -10.08 3.95
CA TRP A 125 -16.90 -11.05 5.00
C TRP A 125 -18.05 -11.97 4.60
N LEU A 126 -19.04 -11.47 3.87
CA LEU A 126 -20.15 -12.25 3.36
C LEU A 126 -20.12 -12.32 1.84
N GLN A 127 -21.04 -13.10 1.29
CA GLN A 127 -21.18 -13.26 -0.14
C GLN A 127 -21.46 -11.92 -0.81
N GLN A 128 -20.55 -11.52 -1.64
CA GLN A 128 -20.55 -10.35 -2.49
C GLN A 128 -19.81 -10.74 -3.76
N TYR A 129 -19.50 -9.80 -4.64
CA TYR A 129 -18.77 -10.09 -5.88
C TYR A 129 -17.39 -10.78 -5.68
N ALA A 130 -16.84 -10.71 -4.49
CA ALA A 130 -15.54 -11.30 -4.13
C ALA A 130 -15.66 -12.42 -3.08
N GLY A 131 -16.81 -13.09 -2.99
CA GLY A 131 -17.03 -14.19 -2.04
C GLY A 131 -16.23 -15.44 -2.38
N GLY A 132 -15.69 -16.11 -1.35
CA GLY A 132 -15.01 -17.39 -1.44
C GLY A 132 -15.96 -18.60 -1.46
N ARG A 133 -15.39 -19.80 -1.57
CA ARG A 133 -16.17 -21.07 -1.53
C ARG A 133 -16.79 -21.35 -0.18
N THR A 134 -16.07 -20.99 0.89
CA THR A 134 -16.52 -21.21 2.26
C THR A 134 -16.95 -19.87 2.86
N PRO A 135 -18.12 -19.79 3.49
CA PRO A 135 -18.57 -18.56 4.13
C PRO A 135 -17.61 -18.09 5.21
N TRP A 136 -17.38 -16.80 5.30
CA TRP A 136 -16.56 -16.16 6.32
C TRP A 136 -16.97 -16.58 7.75
N THR A 137 -18.27 -16.73 8.01
CA THR A 137 -18.82 -17.18 9.30
C THR A 137 -18.24 -18.51 9.79
N ASN A 138 -17.78 -19.36 8.88
CA ASN A 138 -17.20 -20.67 9.20
C ASN A 138 -15.66 -20.63 9.27
N LEU A 139 -15.02 -19.55 8.81
CA LEU A 139 -13.58 -19.47 8.63
C LEU A 139 -12.88 -18.61 9.68
N TRP A 140 -13.41 -17.45 10.02
CA TRP A 140 -12.68 -16.41 10.74
C TRP A 140 -12.11 -16.87 12.10
N GLN A 141 -12.78 -17.75 12.81
CA GLN A 141 -12.33 -18.28 14.11
C GLN A 141 -11.10 -19.18 13.99
N HIS A 142 -10.92 -19.82 12.85
CA HIS A 142 -9.76 -20.63 12.52
C HIS A 142 -8.67 -19.80 11.84
N ASP A 143 -9.02 -19.03 10.84
CA ASP A 143 -8.06 -18.35 9.98
C ASP A 143 -7.31 -17.24 10.70
N ILE A 144 -7.98 -16.45 11.56
CA ILE A 144 -7.34 -15.35 12.28
C ILE A 144 -6.19 -15.84 13.18
N PRO A 145 -6.37 -16.87 14.05
CA PRO A 145 -5.25 -17.39 14.84
C PRO A 145 -4.08 -17.89 14.00
N GLU A 146 -4.34 -18.60 12.92
CA GLU A 146 -3.29 -19.15 12.06
C GLU A 146 -2.52 -18.04 11.31
N TRP A 147 -3.23 -17.08 10.76
CA TRP A 147 -2.65 -15.91 10.12
C TRP A 147 -1.79 -15.08 11.08
N VAL A 148 -2.32 -14.72 12.25
CA VAL A 148 -1.58 -13.92 13.23
C VAL A 148 -0.35 -14.68 13.76
N LYS A 149 -0.47 -15.97 14.06
CA LYS A 149 0.67 -16.80 14.49
C LYS A 149 1.76 -16.88 13.43
N ARG A 150 1.38 -16.99 12.15
CA ARG A 150 2.32 -17.04 11.03
C ARG A 150 3.12 -15.74 10.93
N ASP A 151 2.45 -14.58 10.99
CA ASP A 151 3.04 -13.31 10.53
C ASP A 151 3.46 -12.35 11.66
N ARG A 152 3.05 -12.58 12.91
CA ARG A 152 3.32 -11.65 14.03
C ARG A 152 4.80 -11.44 14.38
N ASN A 153 5.68 -12.36 13.98
CA ASN A 153 7.13 -12.25 14.27
C ASN A 153 7.88 -11.41 13.22
N HIS A 154 7.23 -11.06 12.11
CA HIS A 154 7.82 -10.19 11.09
C HIS A 154 7.89 -8.73 11.59
N PRO A 155 9.08 -8.12 11.69
CA PRO A 155 9.20 -6.71 12.09
C PRO A 155 8.56 -5.76 11.08
N SER A 156 8.47 -6.13 9.82
CA SER A 156 7.83 -5.35 8.76
C SER A 156 6.31 -5.19 8.97
N VAL A 157 5.62 -6.15 9.58
CA VAL A 157 4.18 -6.07 9.80
C VAL A 157 3.87 -5.03 10.88
N ALA A 158 3.18 -3.96 10.49
CA ALA A 158 2.86 -2.84 11.38
C ALA A 158 1.42 -2.86 11.89
N LEU A 159 0.48 -3.40 11.09
CA LEU A 159 -0.94 -3.28 11.31
C LEU A 159 -1.68 -4.49 10.71
N TRP A 160 -2.74 -4.93 11.37
CA TRP A 160 -3.65 -5.98 10.89
C TRP A 160 -4.90 -5.37 10.25
N SER A 161 -5.19 -5.72 9.01
CA SER A 161 -6.41 -5.32 8.30
C SER A 161 -7.36 -6.50 8.17
N LEU A 162 -8.60 -6.33 8.64
CA LEU A 162 -9.58 -7.39 8.78
C LEU A 162 -10.61 -7.44 7.64
N GLY A 163 -10.52 -6.53 6.67
CA GLY A 163 -11.44 -6.52 5.54
C GLY A 163 -11.30 -5.28 4.67
N ASN A 164 -11.97 -5.32 3.51
CA ASN A 164 -11.93 -4.28 2.49
C ASN A 164 -13.33 -3.88 2.02
N GLU A 165 -13.59 -2.56 2.01
CA GLU A 165 -14.80 -1.92 1.45
C GLU A 165 -16.15 -2.46 1.97
N LEU A 166 -16.22 -2.82 3.25
CA LEU A 166 -17.37 -3.51 3.84
C LEU A 166 -18.61 -2.62 3.97
N GLN A 167 -18.46 -1.33 4.31
CA GLN A 167 -19.59 -0.42 4.51
C GLN A 167 -20.36 -0.07 3.23
N THR A 168 -19.91 -0.57 2.08
CA THR A 168 -20.64 -0.45 0.82
C THR A 168 -21.90 -1.32 0.79
N TYR A 169 -22.01 -2.31 1.67
CA TYR A 169 -23.03 -3.34 1.68
C TYR A 169 -23.80 -3.36 3.00
N THR A 170 -25.09 -3.65 2.89
CA THR A 170 -26.00 -3.75 4.05
C THR A 170 -26.02 -5.15 4.67
N ASN A 171 -25.74 -6.20 3.89
CA ASN A 171 -25.81 -7.60 4.29
C ASN A 171 -24.57 -8.07 5.03
N LEU A 172 -24.11 -7.30 6.01
CA LEU A 172 -22.99 -7.69 6.86
C LEU A 172 -23.47 -8.53 8.06
N PRO A 173 -22.56 -9.34 8.65
CA PRO A 173 -22.90 -10.13 9.83
C PRO A 173 -23.50 -9.29 10.93
N PHE A 174 -24.48 -9.83 11.66
CA PHE A 174 -25.19 -9.21 12.79
C PHE A 174 -26.09 -8.02 12.44
N ASN A 175 -26.22 -7.68 11.16
CA ASN A 175 -27.08 -6.59 10.68
C ASN A 175 -26.80 -5.21 11.34
N ASP A 176 -25.55 -4.98 11.69
CA ASP A 176 -25.07 -3.73 12.35
C ASP A 176 -23.92 -3.06 11.59
N TRP A 177 -23.92 -3.20 10.29
CA TRP A 177 -22.87 -2.67 9.41
C TRP A 177 -21.45 -3.17 9.75
N GLY A 178 -21.36 -4.39 10.31
CA GLY A 178 -20.10 -5.06 10.59
C GLY A 178 -19.44 -4.69 11.92
N VAL A 179 -20.06 -3.88 12.75
CA VAL A 179 -19.52 -3.44 14.04
C VAL A 179 -19.21 -4.63 14.96
N THR A 180 -20.20 -5.51 15.18
CA THR A 180 -20.02 -6.68 16.03
C THR A 180 -18.99 -7.65 15.42
N ALA A 181 -19.07 -7.90 14.11
CA ALA A 181 -18.11 -8.78 13.42
C ALA A 181 -16.66 -8.26 13.55
N TYR A 182 -16.45 -6.95 13.40
CA TYR A 182 -15.13 -6.36 13.61
C TYR A 182 -14.63 -6.54 15.04
N ARG A 183 -15.48 -6.24 16.04
CA ARG A 183 -15.12 -6.39 17.46
C ARG A 183 -14.69 -7.81 17.80
N LEU A 184 -15.45 -8.80 17.36
CA LEU A 184 -15.12 -10.23 17.60
C LEU A 184 -13.78 -10.61 16.96
N GLN A 185 -13.55 -10.23 15.71
CA GLN A 185 -12.29 -10.47 15.03
C GLN A 185 -11.11 -9.75 15.70
N ARG A 186 -11.28 -8.48 16.08
CA ARG A 186 -10.27 -7.69 16.79
C ARG A 186 -9.88 -8.35 18.12
N GLU A 187 -10.86 -8.78 18.90
CA GLU A 187 -10.60 -9.49 20.17
C GLU A 187 -9.82 -10.79 19.94
N LEU A 188 -10.12 -11.50 18.87
CA LEU A 188 -9.39 -12.72 18.52
C LEU A 188 -7.95 -12.41 18.08
N VAL A 189 -7.74 -11.39 17.26
CA VAL A 189 -6.37 -10.91 16.92
C VAL A 189 -5.59 -10.59 18.19
N LYS A 190 -6.18 -9.81 19.10
CA LYS A 190 -5.51 -9.35 20.34
C LYS A 190 -5.11 -10.50 21.29
N ARG A 191 -5.77 -11.65 21.23
CA ARG A 191 -5.34 -12.85 21.98
C ARG A 191 -4.02 -13.43 21.50
N TYR A 192 -3.66 -13.24 20.22
CA TYR A 192 -2.46 -13.80 19.60
C TYR A 192 -1.39 -12.75 19.33
N ASP A 193 -1.80 -11.48 19.17
CA ASP A 193 -0.91 -10.31 19.07
C ASP A 193 -1.55 -9.08 19.74
N PRO A 194 -1.26 -8.82 21.02
CA PRO A 194 -1.76 -7.64 21.71
C PRO A 194 -1.02 -6.35 21.32
N THR A 195 0.04 -6.44 20.52
CA THR A 195 0.97 -5.32 20.29
C THR A 195 0.60 -4.45 19.10
N ARG A 196 -0.03 -5.02 18.05
CA ARG A 196 -0.38 -4.28 16.83
C ARG A 196 -1.84 -3.84 16.85
N LEU A 197 -2.10 -2.72 16.22
CA LEU A 197 -3.45 -2.19 16.00
C LEU A 197 -4.17 -2.92 14.86
N THR A 198 -5.48 -2.73 14.77
CA THR A 198 -6.34 -3.34 13.74
C THR A 198 -7.11 -2.28 12.96
N THR A 199 -7.45 -2.59 11.73
CA THR A 199 -8.26 -1.75 10.86
C THR A 199 -9.17 -2.56 9.95
N VAL A 200 -10.03 -1.87 9.22
CA VAL A 200 -10.74 -2.31 8.02
C VAL A 200 -10.62 -1.19 7.01
N ALA A 201 -10.28 -1.49 5.78
CA ALA A 201 -10.31 -0.52 4.71
C ALA A 201 -11.76 -0.21 4.31
N MET A 202 -12.19 1.02 4.43
CA MET A 202 -13.54 1.48 4.15
C MET A 202 -13.58 2.30 2.86
N HIS A 203 -14.66 2.15 2.09
CA HIS A 203 -14.92 3.01 0.96
C HIS A 203 -16.24 3.75 1.21
N PRO A 204 -16.23 4.95 1.83
CA PRO A 204 -17.44 5.64 2.25
C PRO A 204 -18.24 6.19 1.05
N ARG A 205 -18.79 5.28 0.24
CA ARG A 205 -19.76 5.61 -0.82
C ARG A 205 -21.04 6.14 -0.16
N GLY A 206 -21.73 7.05 -0.79
CA GLY A 206 -22.95 7.65 -0.26
C GLY A 206 -22.72 8.77 0.77
N ARG A 207 -21.49 9.04 1.17
CA ARG A 207 -21.15 10.30 1.82
C ARG A 207 -21.03 11.40 0.75
N SER A 208 -21.41 12.62 1.12
CA SER A 208 -21.20 13.80 0.30
C SER A 208 -20.27 14.76 1.02
N GLU A 209 -19.25 15.27 0.33
CA GLU A 209 -18.39 16.34 0.84
C GLU A 209 -19.20 17.61 1.12
N GLU A 210 -20.20 17.87 0.28
CA GLU A 210 -21.10 19.04 0.42
C GLU A 210 -21.98 18.96 1.67
N THR A 211 -22.45 17.77 2.03
CA THR A 211 -23.31 17.57 3.20
C THR A 211 -22.52 17.30 4.47
N ASP A 212 -21.19 17.13 4.37
CA ASP A 212 -20.30 16.83 5.50
C ASP A 212 -20.86 15.70 6.40
N SER A 213 -21.34 14.62 5.77
CA SER A 213 -21.98 13.50 6.45
C SER A 213 -21.02 12.79 7.42
N LEU A 214 -21.56 12.20 8.47
CA LEU A 214 -20.79 11.51 9.50
C LEU A 214 -20.13 10.22 8.95
N PRO A 215 -18.97 9.83 9.48
CA PRO A 215 -18.41 8.51 9.22
C PRO A 215 -19.32 7.39 9.73
N CYS A 216 -19.26 6.23 9.08
CA CYS A 216 -20.04 5.07 9.52
C CYS A 216 -19.59 4.58 10.91
N ASP A 217 -20.44 3.81 11.59
CA ASP A 217 -20.14 3.32 12.94
C ASP A 217 -18.91 2.41 12.98
N LEU A 218 -18.68 1.63 11.93
CA LEU A 218 -17.47 0.81 11.80
C LEU A 218 -16.20 1.68 11.81
N ALA A 219 -16.19 2.82 11.10
CA ALA A 219 -15.05 3.75 11.09
C ALA A 219 -14.75 4.34 12.46
N LYS A 220 -15.78 4.52 13.30
CA LYS A 220 -15.62 5.11 14.65
C LYS A 220 -14.96 4.16 15.65
N ILE A 221 -14.93 2.84 15.38
CA ILE A 221 -14.45 1.81 16.30
C ILE A 221 -13.14 1.13 15.87
N THR A 222 -12.70 1.34 14.64
CA THR A 222 -11.39 0.84 14.20
C THR A 222 -10.25 1.59 14.89
N ASP A 223 -9.13 0.90 15.15
CA ASP A 223 -7.97 1.57 15.77
C ASP A 223 -7.34 2.60 14.81
N ILE A 224 -7.35 2.32 13.50
CA ILE A 224 -6.93 3.21 12.41
C ILE A 224 -8.09 3.35 11.43
N GLN A 225 -8.42 4.57 11.01
CA GLN A 225 -9.43 4.85 10.02
C GLN A 225 -8.81 4.78 8.62
N ALA A 226 -8.93 3.63 8.00
CA ALA A 226 -8.42 3.37 6.65
C ALA A 226 -9.52 3.65 5.62
N TYR A 227 -9.34 4.66 4.76
CA TYR A 227 -10.31 5.02 3.72
C TYR A 227 -9.71 4.78 2.34
N ASN A 228 -10.49 4.09 1.49
CA ASN A 228 -10.19 3.95 0.07
C ASN A 228 -10.69 5.18 -0.67
N TYR A 229 -9.81 5.88 -1.39
CA TYR A 229 -10.08 7.00 -2.31
C TYR A 229 -10.73 8.25 -1.68
N ARG A 230 -10.86 8.37 -0.37
CA ARG A 230 -11.67 9.38 0.29
C ARG A 230 -10.92 10.19 1.36
N TYR A 231 -9.65 10.54 1.09
CA TYR A 231 -8.85 11.37 1.99
C TYR A 231 -9.44 12.77 2.24
N ALA A 232 -10.29 13.26 1.33
CA ALA A 232 -10.98 14.56 1.49
C ALA A 232 -11.85 14.61 2.75
N TYR A 233 -12.28 13.46 3.29
CA TYR A 233 -13.04 13.41 4.56
C TYR A 233 -12.16 13.48 5.81
N PHE A 234 -10.84 13.28 5.72
CA PHE A 234 -9.96 13.26 6.89
C PHE A 234 -10.04 14.55 7.72
N PRO A 235 -10.00 15.78 7.15
CA PRO A 235 -10.09 17.00 7.95
C PRO A 235 -11.43 17.15 8.69
N GLY A 236 -12.54 16.81 8.04
CA GLY A 236 -13.87 16.89 8.63
C GLY A 236 -14.08 15.89 9.76
N ASP A 237 -13.71 14.63 9.50
CA ASP A 237 -13.82 13.55 10.49
C ASP A 237 -12.88 13.80 11.68
N GLY A 238 -11.65 14.27 11.44
CA GLY A 238 -10.69 14.58 12.49
C GLY A 238 -11.10 15.75 13.38
N ARG A 239 -11.83 16.74 12.86
CA ARG A 239 -12.41 17.81 13.70
C ARG A 239 -13.52 17.29 14.60
N ARG A 240 -14.39 16.39 14.09
CA ARG A 240 -15.50 15.81 14.85
C ARG A 240 -15.07 14.74 15.84
N PHE A 241 -14.07 13.94 15.46
CA PHE A 241 -13.55 12.80 16.20
C PHE A 241 -12.03 12.91 16.34
N PRO A 242 -11.53 13.76 17.27
CA PRO A 242 -10.10 14.06 17.40
C PRO A 242 -9.20 12.87 17.76
N TYR A 243 -9.78 11.72 18.09
CA TYR A 243 -9.05 10.48 18.34
C TYR A 243 -8.72 9.68 17.07
N MET A 244 -9.33 10.02 15.94
CA MET A 244 -9.16 9.28 14.68
C MET A 244 -7.75 9.45 14.11
N ILE A 245 -7.20 8.33 13.64
CA ILE A 245 -5.88 8.23 13.01
C ILE A 245 -6.09 7.78 11.55
N PHE A 246 -5.70 8.60 10.59
CA PHE A 246 -6.08 8.40 9.20
C PHE A 246 -4.97 7.75 8.37
N TYR A 247 -5.41 6.80 7.53
CA TYR A 247 -4.62 6.14 6.51
C TYR A 247 -5.44 6.03 5.22
N GLN A 248 -4.87 6.43 4.08
CA GLN A 248 -5.50 6.23 2.78
C GLN A 248 -5.11 4.84 2.26
N SER A 249 -5.95 3.84 2.54
CA SER A 249 -5.67 2.42 2.29
C SER A 249 -5.67 2.04 0.80
N GLU A 250 -6.42 2.79 -0.02
CA GLU A 250 -6.30 2.82 -1.47
C GLU A 250 -6.38 4.25 -1.95
N ALA A 251 -5.39 4.68 -2.71
CA ALA A 251 -5.36 5.98 -3.35
C ALA A 251 -5.51 5.82 -4.86
N ASN A 252 -6.15 6.79 -5.50
CA ASN A 252 -6.13 6.94 -6.94
C ASN A 252 -4.68 7.10 -7.42
N LEU A 253 -4.38 6.66 -8.65
CA LEU A 253 -3.06 6.81 -9.24
C LEU A 253 -2.59 8.29 -9.20
N PRO A 254 -1.28 8.55 -9.11
CA PRO A 254 -0.74 9.91 -8.94
C PRO A 254 -1.22 10.91 -9.99
N MET A 255 -1.42 10.48 -11.24
CA MET A 255 -1.92 11.34 -12.33
C MET A 255 -3.39 11.71 -12.18
N MET A 256 -4.10 11.13 -11.22
CA MET A 256 -5.55 11.34 -11.03
C MET A 256 -5.85 12.39 -9.96
N GLY A 257 -4.85 13.09 -9.46
CA GLY A 257 -5.06 14.16 -8.48
C GLY A 257 -4.02 14.16 -7.35
N PRO A 258 -4.13 15.10 -6.41
CA PRO A 258 -3.09 15.38 -5.42
C PRO A 258 -3.10 14.43 -4.22
N ASN A 259 -3.48 13.16 -4.39
CA ASN A 259 -3.70 12.20 -3.29
C ASN A 259 -2.68 12.27 -2.15
N TYR A 260 -1.38 12.29 -2.48
CA TYR A 260 -0.32 12.35 -1.47
C TYR A 260 -0.27 13.73 -0.81
N PHE A 261 -0.10 14.78 -1.58
CA PHE A 261 0.01 16.14 -1.08
C PHE A 261 -1.33 16.77 -0.67
N GLY A 262 -2.44 16.13 -1.03
CA GLY A 262 -3.79 16.56 -0.61
C GLY A 262 -4.11 16.21 0.84
N MET A 263 -3.29 15.38 1.50
CA MET A 263 -3.43 15.04 2.91
C MET A 263 -2.53 15.92 3.79
N ASP A 264 -2.87 16.08 5.06
CA ASP A 264 -1.96 16.64 6.06
C ASP A 264 -0.89 15.60 6.43
N LEU A 265 0.22 15.60 5.70
CA LEU A 265 1.30 14.62 5.85
C LEU A 265 1.92 14.61 7.27
N ASN A 266 1.72 15.65 8.07
CA ASN A 266 2.18 15.68 9.46
C ASN A 266 1.31 14.81 10.38
N LYS A 267 0.03 14.62 10.04
CA LYS A 267 -0.96 13.94 10.90
C LYS A 267 -1.42 12.58 10.40
N VAL A 268 -1.24 12.27 9.10
CA VAL A 268 -1.66 10.99 8.55
C VAL A 268 -0.60 9.91 8.69
N VAL A 269 -1.03 8.67 8.65
CA VAL A 269 -0.16 7.48 8.56
C VAL A 269 0.52 7.42 7.19
N GLY A 270 -0.21 7.72 6.13
CA GLY A 270 0.26 7.70 4.75
C GLY A 270 -0.79 7.16 3.80
N LEU A 271 -0.34 6.58 2.68
CA LEU A 271 -1.21 5.99 1.66
C LEU A 271 -0.62 4.73 1.02
N ALA A 272 -1.51 3.99 0.35
CA ALA A 272 -1.15 2.96 -0.62
C ALA A 272 -1.90 3.22 -1.94
N TYR A 273 -1.18 3.48 -3.02
CA TYR A 273 -1.78 3.65 -4.33
C TYR A 273 -2.32 2.31 -4.86
N TRP A 274 -3.57 2.31 -5.33
CA TRP A 274 -4.14 1.14 -5.99
C TRP A 274 -3.58 0.97 -7.41
N GLY A 275 -3.24 -0.29 -7.76
CA GLY A 275 -2.95 -0.65 -9.14
C GLY A 275 -1.70 0.00 -9.75
N MET A 276 -0.65 0.25 -8.97
CA MET A 276 0.60 0.85 -9.46
C MET A 276 1.41 -0.06 -10.39
N ILE A 277 1.18 -1.36 -10.33
CA ILE A 277 1.78 -2.37 -11.21
C ILE A 277 0.66 -2.98 -12.05
N ASP A 278 0.86 -3.10 -13.35
CA ASP A 278 -0.09 -3.77 -14.23
C ASP A 278 -0.30 -5.23 -13.81
N TYR A 279 -1.53 -5.72 -13.91
CA TYR A 279 -1.87 -7.11 -13.57
C TYR A 279 -3.02 -7.64 -14.44
N LEU A 280 -3.12 -8.97 -14.54
CA LEU A 280 -4.23 -9.66 -15.20
C LEU A 280 -5.42 -9.80 -14.25
N GLY A 281 -6.62 -9.84 -14.80
CA GLY A 281 -7.87 -9.79 -14.04
C GLY A 281 -8.40 -8.36 -13.87
N GLU A 282 -9.53 -8.19 -13.20
CA GLU A 282 -10.23 -6.91 -13.00
C GLU A 282 -10.32 -6.05 -14.28
N SER A 283 -10.62 -6.68 -15.39
CA SER A 283 -10.76 -5.97 -16.65
C SER A 283 -12.12 -5.26 -16.75
N MET A 284 -12.16 -4.14 -17.46
CA MET A 284 -13.39 -3.40 -17.76
C MET A 284 -14.23 -4.08 -18.86
N GLY A 285 -13.96 -5.35 -19.13
CA GLY A 285 -14.63 -6.15 -20.15
C GLY A 285 -13.74 -6.40 -21.38
N TRP A 286 -14.13 -7.44 -22.17
CA TRP A 286 -13.42 -7.80 -23.40
C TRP A 286 -13.37 -6.61 -24.39
N PRO A 287 -12.21 -6.34 -25.06
CA PRO A 287 -10.99 -7.16 -25.13
C PRO A 287 -9.95 -6.91 -24.02
N ALA A 288 -10.22 -6.06 -23.04
CA ALA A 288 -9.30 -5.84 -21.92
C ALA A 288 -9.18 -7.11 -21.08
N LYS A 289 -7.94 -7.47 -20.69
CA LYS A 289 -7.64 -8.70 -19.96
C LYS A 289 -7.18 -8.43 -18.52
N GLY A 290 -7.05 -7.17 -18.15
CA GLY A 290 -6.55 -6.78 -16.83
C GLY A 290 -6.45 -5.28 -16.66
N TRP A 291 -5.80 -4.87 -15.61
CA TRP A 291 -5.47 -3.49 -15.29
C TRP A 291 -4.11 -3.12 -15.90
N PHE A 292 -4.08 -2.12 -16.78
CA PHE A 292 -2.88 -1.66 -17.48
C PHE A 292 -2.60 -0.17 -17.29
N ASN A 293 -3.21 0.44 -16.25
CA ASN A 293 -3.01 1.85 -15.90
C ASN A 293 -1.93 2.06 -14.84
N GLY A 294 -1.21 1.00 -14.46
CA GLY A 294 -0.09 1.10 -13.53
C GLY A 294 1.05 1.95 -14.04
N VAL A 295 1.91 2.39 -13.14
CA VAL A 295 3.15 3.11 -13.49
C VAL A 295 4.31 2.16 -13.77
N PHE A 296 4.18 0.90 -13.39
CA PHE A 296 5.06 -0.19 -13.79
C PHE A 296 4.25 -1.17 -14.65
N ASP A 297 4.86 -1.66 -15.72
CA ASP A 297 4.22 -2.67 -16.55
C ASP A 297 4.18 -4.05 -15.87
N ILE A 298 3.53 -5.01 -16.54
CA ILE A 298 3.37 -6.39 -16.03
C ILE A 298 4.71 -7.12 -15.80
N SER A 299 5.79 -6.65 -16.45
CA SER A 299 7.15 -7.17 -16.32
C SER A 299 8.00 -6.40 -15.31
N LEU A 300 7.38 -5.44 -14.61
CA LEU A 300 8.04 -4.52 -13.67
C LEU A 300 8.98 -3.53 -14.35
N GLN A 301 8.74 -3.15 -15.61
CA GLN A 301 9.46 -2.04 -16.24
C GLN A 301 8.76 -0.73 -15.88
N PRO A 302 9.52 0.32 -15.51
CA PRO A 302 8.93 1.61 -15.22
C PRO A 302 8.42 2.27 -16.50
N LYS A 303 7.20 2.79 -16.45
CA LYS A 303 6.65 3.72 -17.44
C LYS A 303 7.06 5.15 -17.06
N PRO A 304 6.97 6.15 -17.95
CA PRO A 304 7.35 7.53 -17.62
C PRO A 304 6.74 8.08 -16.34
N MET A 305 5.48 7.74 -16.05
CA MET A 305 4.78 8.16 -14.84
C MET A 305 5.40 7.58 -13.54
N ALA A 306 6.15 6.49 -13.62
CA ALA A 306 6.88 5.97 -12.45
C ALA A 306 7.92 6.97 -11.94
N TYR A 307 8.52 7.74 -12.84
CA TYR A 307 9.49 8.77 -12.48
C TYR A 307 8.85 10.01 -11.84
N PHE A 308 7.59 10.30 -12.16
CA PHE A 308 6.81 11.27 -11.39
C PHE A 308 6.66 10.82 -9.94
N VAL A 309 6.29 9.53 -9.72
CA VAL A 309 6.22 8.97 -8.36
C VAL A 309 7.58 9.00 -7.68
N LYS A 310 8.64 8.64 -8.39
CA LYS A 310 10.00 8.70 -7.84
C LYS A 310 10.37 10.13 -7.42
N SER A 311 10.01 11.12 -8.20
CA SER A 311 10.28 12.54 -7.86
C SER A 311 9.54 13.01 -6.60
N MET A 312 8.38 12.43 -6.28
CA MET A 312 7.65 12.72 -5.05
C MET A 312 8.22 11.99 -3.82
N PHE A 313 8.72 10.76 -4.01
CA PHE A 313 9.03 9.85 -2.91
C PHE A 313 10.52 9.76 -2.57
N SER A 314 11.40 10.05 -3.52
CA SER A 314 12.85 9.95 -3.35
C SER A 314 13.44 11.30 -2.92
N ASN A 315 14.44 11.24 -2.05
CA ASN A 315 15.30 12.38 -1.73
C ASN A 315 16.50 12.49 -2.69
N GLU A 316 16.76 11.45 -3.49
CA GLU A 316 17.80 11.47 -4.51
C GLU A 316 17.36 12.29 -5.71
N PRO A 317 18.29 12.98 -6.41
CA PRO A 317 17.96 13.71 -7.62
C PRO A 317 17.30 12.83 -8.68
N VAL A 318 16.18 13.28 -9.22
CA VAL A 318 15.42 12.59 -10.26
C VAL A 318 15.23 13.53 -11.44
N VAL A 319 15.53 13.04 -12.63
CA VAL A 319 15.14 13.67 -13.89
C VAL A 319 14.79 12.59 -14.90
N HIS A 320 13.63 12.72 -15.52
CA HIS A 320 13.17 11.85 -16.60
C HIS A 320 12.35 12.64 -17.60
N ILE A 321 12.51 12.34 -18.88
CA ILE A 321 11.79 13.01 -19.97
C ILE A 321 10.85 12.02 -20.66
N GLY A 322 9.62 12.44 -20.87
CA GLY A 322 8.62 11.68 -21.62
C GLY A 322 7.98 12.53 -22.71
N ILE A 323 7.44 11.89 -23.72
CA ILE A 323 6.78 12.54 -24.86
C ILE A 323 5.31 12.20 -24.83
N VAL A 324 4.45 13.21 -24.92
CA VAL A 324 3.01 13.02 -25.04
C VAL A 324 2.71 12.45 -26.44
N ASP A 325 2.14 11.25 -26.48
CA ASP A 325 1.85 10.50 -27.69
C ASP A 325 0.44 10.78 -28.20
N ASN A 326 -0.54 10.53 -27.32
CA ASN A 326 -1.94 10.70 -27.64
C ASN A 326 -2.66 11.49 -26.55
N LYS A 327 -3.70 12.21 -26.96
CA LYS A 327 -4.70 12.80 -26.08
C LYS A 327 -6.02 12.07 -26.34
N SER A 328 -6.55 11.46 -25.32
CA SER A 328 -7.87 10.83 -25.36
C SER A 328 -8.84 11.56 -24.44
N ASP A 329 -10.13 11.25 -24.55
CA ASP A 329 -11.11 11.76 -23.61
C ASP A 329 -10.84 11.21 -22.21
N ALA A 330 -10.94 12.07 -21.22
CA ALA A 330 -10.79 11.68 -19.85
C ALA A 330 -12.01 10.92 -19.35
N VAL A 331 -11.80 9.86 -18.59
CA VAL A 331 -12.85 9.12 -17.88
C VAL A 331 -12.91 9.54 -16.43
N VAL A 332 -14.05 9.32 -15.76
CA VAL A 332 -14.20 9.57 -14.34
C VAL A 332 -14.22 8.25 -13.59
N TRP A 333 -13.33 8.10 -12.61
CA TRP A 333 -13.27 6.94 -11.73
C TRP A 333 -13.16 7.40 -10.28
N ASN A 334 -14.00 6.86 -9.40
CA ASN A 334 -14.07 7.28 -7.98
C ASN A 334 -14.22 8.80 -7.78
N GLY A 335 -14.96 9.48 -8.68
CA GLY A 335 -15.14 10.93 -8.62
C GLY A 335 -13.96 11.76 -9.14
N VAL A 336 -12.89 11.14 -9.59
CA VAL A 336 -11.70 11.81 -10.11
C VAL A 336 -11.61 11.63 -11.63
N LYS A 337 -11.39 12.75 -12.33
CA LYS A 337 -11.15 12.74 -13.78
C LYS A 337 -9.75 12.19 -14.06
N PHE A 338 -9.66 11.23 -14.99
CA PHE A 338 -8.46 10.46 -15.22
C PHE A 338 -8.29 10.12 -16.70
N GLY A 339 -7.04 10.01 -17.13
CA GLY A 339 -6.69 9.74 -18.53
C GLY A 339 -6.54 11.02 -19.36
N GLY A 340 -6.54 10.87 -20.65
CA GLY A 340 -6.44 11.98 -21.60
C GLY A 340 -5.07 12.11 -22.26
N GLU A 341 -3.99 11.64 -21.64
CA GLU A 341 -2.67 11.68 -22.25
C GLU A 341 -1.90 10.37 -22.04
N THR A 342 -1.32 9.84 -23.11
CA THR A 342 -0.33 8.76 -23.05
C THR A 342 1.06 9.37 -23.22
N VAL A 343 1.96 9.07 -22.29
CA VAL A 343 3.35 9.51 -22.30
C VAL A 343 4.25 8.31 -22.53
N THR A 344 5.21 8.44 -23.44
CA THR A 344 6.15 7.38 -23.82
C THR A 344 7.59 7.86 -23.80
N ASP A 345 8.56 6.94 -23.80
CA ASP A 345 10.00 7.22 -23.77
C ASP A 345 10.66 7.14 -25.14
N HIS A 346 9.98 6.57 -26.15
CA HIS A 346 10.60 6.36 -27.44
C HIS A 346 10.53 7.60 -28.34
N TRP A 347 11.52 7.71 -29.24
CA TRP A 347 11.68 8.83 -30.19
C TRP A 347 11.26 8.47 -31.63
N ASN A 348 10.52 7.39 -31.87
CA ASN A 348 9.94 7.07 -33.18
C ASN A 348 8.80 8.03 -33.48
N ARG A 349 9.12 9.15 -34.13
CA ARG A 349 8.21 10.28 -34.34
C ARG A 349 8.17 10.68 -35.81
N THR A 350 7.07 11.30 -36.20
CA THR A 350 6.92 11.85 -37.57
C THR A 350 7.76 13.10 -37.71
N PRO A 351 8.71 13.13 -38.64
CA PRO A 351 9.52 14.35 -38.90
C PRO A 351 8.65 15.58 -39.17
N GLY A 352 9.03 16.72 -38.64
CA GLY A 352 8.33 18.00 -38.81
C GLY A 352 7.10 18.19 -37.89
N SER A 353 6.70 17.18 -37.12
CA SER A 353 5.61 17.30 -36.13
C SER A 353 6.09 17.94 -34.83
N LYS A 354 5.15 18.61 -34.14
CA LYS A 354 5.40 19.21 -32.81
C LYS A 354 4.87 18.26 -31.74
N TYR A 355 5.65 18.03 -30.68
CA TYR A 355 5.29 17.20 -29.56
C TYR A 355 5.44 17.96 -28.23
N THR A 356 4.62 17.62 -27.26
CA THR A 356 4.76 18.08 -25.87
C THR A 356 5.72 17.15 -25.13
N LEU A 357 6.69 17.73 -24.42
CA LEU A 357 7.61 17.00 -23.56
C LEU A 357 7.23 17.25 -22.10
N TYR A 358 7.21 16.19 -21.30
CA TYR A 358 7.12 16.26 -19.86
C TYR A 358 8.47 15.90 -19.23
N THR A 359 8.85 16.64 -18.21
CA THR A 359 10.01 16.31 -17.39
C THR A 359 9.54 16.06 -15.97
N TYR A 360 9.82 14.87 -15.48
CA TYR A 360 9.54 14.47 -14.09
C TYR A 360 10.81 14.69 -13.27
N THR A 361 10.74 15.55 -12.26
CA THR A 361 11.93 15.94 -11.49
C THR A 361 11.55 16.43 -10.09
N ASN A 362 12.48 16.29 -9.15
CA ASN A 362 12.46 16.93 -7.84
C ASN A 362 13.53 18.05 -7.72
N ALA A 363 14.17 18.41 -8.83
CA ALA A 363 15.09 19.55 -8.88
C ALA A 363 14.33 20.88 -9.04
N ASP A 364 14.97 21.99 -8.67
CA ASP A 364 14.41 23.34 -8.76
C ASP A 364 14.23 23.82 -10.19
N GLU A 365 15.10 23.36 -11.09
CA GLU A 365 15.05 23.71 -12.51
C GLU A 365 15.62 22.60 -13.39
N VAL A 366 15.22 22.60 -14.66
CA VAL A 366 15.71 21.66 -15.68
C VAL A 366 16.13 22.43 -16.95
N GLU A 367 17.22 21.99 -17.59
CA GLU A 367 17.66 22.46 -18.88
C GLU A 367 17.41 21.40 -19.95
N LEU A 368 16.80 21.78 -21.07
CA LEU A 368 16.66 20.93 -22.24
C LEU A 368 17.82 21.11 -23.20
N LEU A 369 18.51 20.02 -23.49
CA LEU A 369 19.58 19.98 -24.49
C LEU A 369 19.15 19.16 -25.71
N VAL A 370 19.35 19.69 -26.92
CA VAL A 370 19.19 18.96 -28.18
C VAL A 370 20.50 18.91 -28.89
N ASN A 371 21.07 17.71 -29.07
CA ASN A 371 22.40 17.52 -29.66
C ASN A 371 23.49 18.39 -28.99
N GLY A 372 23.43 18.52 -27.65
CA GLY A 372 24.38 19.34 -26.88
C GLY A 372 24.12 20.86 -26.89
N LYS A 373 23.14 21.33 -27.63
CA LYS A 373 22.75 22.76 -27.65
C LYS A 373 21.59 22.99 -26.68
N SER A 374 21.74 23.98 -25.80
CA SER A 374 20.67 24.42 -24.90
C SER A 374 19.47 24.97 -25.67
N MET A 375 18.30 24.48 -25.30
CA MET A 375 17.01 24.96 -25.80
C MET A 375 16.26 25.79 -24.74
N GLY A 376 16.91 26.02 -23.60
CA GLY A 376 16.40 26.82 -22.49
C GLY A 376 16.23 26.03 -21.18
N VAL A 377 16.06 26.81 -20.12
CA VAL A 377 15.88 26.36 -18.75
C VAL A 377 14.44 26.63 -18.34
N LYS A 378 13.83 25.67 -17.61
CA LYS A 378 12.53 25.84 -16.95
C LYS A 378 12.66 25.57 -15.47
N LYS A 379 12.03 26.42 -14.66
CA LYS A 379 11.88 26.20 -13.22
C LYS A 379 10.76 25.20 -12.93
N ASN A 380 10.99 24.38 -11.92
CA ASN A 380 9.96 23.55 -11.32
C ASN A 380 9.04 24.46 -10.48
N THR A 381 7.75 24.41 -10.74
CA THR A 381 6.76 25.30 -10.10
C THR A 381 5.71 24.51 -9.31
N THR A 382 5.91 23.20 -9.15
CA THR A 382 4.96 22.31 -8.45
C THR A 382 5.50 21.85 -7.09
#